data_41204baee513e84beeeb32ffffec3f2c
#
_entry.id   41204baee513e84beeeb32ffffec3f2c
#
_cell.length_a   1.000
_cell.length_b   1.000
_cell.length_c   1.000
_cell.angle_alpha   90.00
_cell.angle_beta   90.00
_cell.angle_gamma   90.00
#
_symmetry.space_group_name_H-M   'P 1'
#
loop_
_entity.id
_entity.type
_entity.pdbx_description
1 polymer ?
#
loop_
_entity_poly.entity_id
_entity_poly.type
_entity_poly.pdbx_seq_one_letter_code
_entity_poly.pdbx_strand_id
1 'polypeptide(L)'
;ISKLIRLFSGILAGALFLILLYSLTLGRYNYKIETVNLTLENLPAEFDHFKIVQLSDIHLGSFGESYPGIRKLVGEVNRLQPDLIVFTGDMVNNFAAEMSPWITLF
;
A
#
# COMPACT_ATOMS: atom_id res chain seq x y z
N ILE A 1 17.77 30.07 -28.95
CA ILE A 1 17.64 29.49 -27.57
C ILE A 1 19.06 29.35 -27.02
N SER A 2 19.37 30.01 -25.89
CA SER A 2 20.70 29.98 -25.29
C SER A 2 21.09 28.57 -24.84
N LYS A 3 22.39 28.25 -24.87
CA LYS A 3 22.90 26.95 -24.37
C LYS A 3 22.46 26.70 -22.92
N LEU A 4 22.32 27.76 -22.12
CA LEU A 4 21.89 27.70 -20.73
C LEU A 4 20.42 27.21 -20.60
N ILE A 5 19.54 27.70 -21.46
CA ILE A 5 18.12 27.29 -21.48
C ILE A 5 18.00 25.79 -21.84
N ARG A 6 18.75 25.33 -22.83
CA ARG A 6 18.75 23.90 -23.23
C ARG A 6 19.26 23.01 -22.09
N LEU A 7 20.34 23.44 -21.41
CA LEU A 7 20.89 22.71 -20.27
C LEU A 7 19.86 22.62 -19.12
N PHE A 8 19.26 23.76 -18.78
CA PHE A 8 18.26 23.80 -17.71
C PHE A 8 17.01 22.95 -18.05
N SER A 9 16.50 23.03 -19.27
CA SER A 9 15.39 22.20 -19.73
C SER A 9 15.72 20.72 -19.70
N GLY A 10 16.94 20.33 -20.05
CA GLY A 10 17.40 18.94 -19.99
C GLY A 10 17.47 18.42 -18.56
N ILE A 11 18.01 19.22 -17.63
CA ILE A 11 18.06 18.87 -16.21
C ILE A 11 16.62 18.70 -15.64
N LEU A 12 15.73 19.64 -15.93
CA LEU A 12 14.34 19.58 -15.47
C LEU A 12 13.62 18.36 -16.03
N ALA A 13 13.76 18.09 -17.32
CA ALA A 13 13.17 16.90 -17.95
C ALA A 13 13.71 15.59 -17.33
N GLY A 14 15.01 15.51 -17.07
CA GLY A 14 15.63 14.38 -16.38
C GLY A 14 15.12 14.19 -14.96
N ALA A 15 14.98 15.27 -14.20
CA ALA A 15 14.44 15.22 -12.85
C ALA A 15 12.98 14.73 -12.84
N LEU A 16 12.13 15.26 -13.71
CA LEU A 16 10.74 14.82 -13.85
C LEU A 16 10.66 13.34 -14.28
N PHE A 17 11.50 12.90 -15.18
CA PHE A 17 11.56 11.49 -15.59
C PHE A 17 11.93 10.57 -14.42
N LEU A 18 12.93 10.95 -13.62
CA LEU A 18 13.35 10.17 -12.45
C LEU A 18 12.24 10.11 -11.37
N ILE A 19 11.52 11.22 -11.15
CA ILE A 19 10.38 11.25 -10.23
C ILE A 19 9.27 10.31 -10.71
N LEU A 20 8.94 10.34 -12.00
CA LEU A 20 7.96 9.43 -12.59
C LEU A 20 8.40 7.97 -12.45
N LEU A 21 9.65 7.68 -12.78
CA LEU A 21 10.20 6.32 -12.67
C LEU A 21 10.15 5.82 -11.23
N TYR A 22 10.53 6.64 -10.26
CA TYR A 22 10.43 6.33 -8.84
C TYR A 22 8.98 6.04 -8.43
N SER A 23 8.04 6.91 -8.82
CA SER A 23 6.62 6.76 -8.46
C SER A 23 6.02 5.48 -9.03
N LEU A 24 6.35 5.12 -10.26
CA LEU A 24 5.84 3.93 -10.94
C LEU A 24 6.47 2.62 -10.43
N THR A 25 7.68 2.66 -9.88
CA THR A 25 8.41 1.47 -9.46
C THR A 25 8.37 1.24 -7.96
N LEU A 26 8.91 2.17 -7.18
CA LEU A 26 9.12 2.02 -5.74
C LEU A 26 8.03 2.71 -4.90
N GLY A 27 7.54 3.86 -5.34
CA GLY A 27 6.61 4.69 -4.59
C GLY A 27 5.29 3.98 -4.27
N ARG A 28 4.80 3.16 -5.19
CA ARG A 28 3.55 2.39 -5.02
C ARG A 28 3.60 1.31 -3.92
N TYR A 29 4.78 0.95 -3.44
CA TYR A 29 4.97 -0.03 -2.35
C TYR A 29 5.25 0.63 -0.99
N ASN A 30 5.10 1.95 -0.92
CA ASN A 30 5.31 2.69 0.32
C ASN A 30 4.00 2.77 1.11
N TYR A 31 3.66 1.68 1.81
CA TYR A 31 2.45 1.59 2.62
C TYR A 31 2.55 2.54 3.82
N LYS A 32 1.47 3.29 4.07
CA LYS A 32 1.33 4.15 5.23
C LYS A 32 0.57 3.39 6.31
N ILE A 33 1.15 3.30 7.50
CA ILE A 33 0.52 2.72 8.67
C ILE A 33 0.05 3.88 9.54
N GLU A 34 -1.23 3.90 9.84
CA GLU A 34 -1.83 4.84 10.79
C GLU A 34 -2.33 4.05 12.00
N THR A 35 -1.97 4.51 13.19
CA THR A 35 -2.40 3.87 14.44
C THR A 35 -3.40 4.77 15.13
N VAL A 36 -4.57 4.22 15.45
CA VAL A 36 -5.63 4.89 16.21
C VAL A 36 -5.93 4.07 17.45
N ASN A 37 -5.85 4.70 18.62
CA ASN A 37 -6.23 4.07 19.87
C ASN A 37 -7.66 4.51 20.21
N LEU A 38 -8.54 3.54 20.41
CA LEU A 38 -9.93 3.76 20.79
C LEU A 38 -10.13 3.26 22.22
N THR A 39 -10.74 4.10 23.06
CA THR A 39 -11.17 3.71 24.41
C THR A 39 -12.69 3.72 24.44
N LEU A 40 -13.28 2.57 24.79
CA LEU A 40 -14.72 2.37 24.86
C LEU A 40 -15.10 1.99 26.31
N GLU A 41 -16.01 2.74 26.91
CA GLU A 41 -16.34 2.61 28.34
C GLU A 41 -17.02 1.27 28.69
N ASN A 42 -17.73 0.65 27.77
CA ASN A 42 -18.51 -0.57 28.01
C ASN A 42 -17.97 -1.77 27.20
N LEU A 43 -16.69 -1.79 26.92
CA LEU A 43 -16.07 -2.90 26.21
C LEU A 43 -15.87 -4.08 27.17
N PRO A 44 -16.30 -5.32 26.81
CA PRO A 44 -15.97 -6.52 27.58
C PRO A 44 -14.46 -6.67 27.74
N ALA A 45 -14.01 -7.20 28.91
CA ALA A 45 -12.60 -7.29 29.23
C ALA A 45 -11.80 -8.15 28.25
N GLU A 46 -12.45 -9.09 27.56
CA GLU A 46 -11.83 -9.95 26.54
C GLU A 46 -11.35 -9.16 25.32
N PHE A 47 -11.86 -7.94 25.12
CA PHE A 47 -11.43 -7.04 24.04
C PHE A 47 -10.42 -6.00 24.49
N ASP A 48 -9.93 -6.07 25.72
CA ASP A 48 -8.87 -5.17 26.15
C ASP A 48 -7.60 -5.44 25.32
N HIS A 49 -7.01 -4.36 24.81
CA HIS A 49 -5.89 -4.41 23.85
C HIS A 49 -6.16 -5.15 22.53
N PHE A 50 -7.43 -5.41 22.19
CA PHE A 50 -7.81 -6.05 20.94
C PHE A 50 -7.38 -5.20 19.74
N LYS A 51 -6.65 -5.79 18.81
CA LYS A 51 -6.01 -5.12 17.71
C LYS A 51 -6.67 -5.45 16.37
N ILE A 52 -7.21 -4.46 15.72
CA ILE A 52 -7.79 -4.58 14.39
C ILE A 52 -6.85 -3.92 13.38
N VAL A 53 -6.47 -4.64 12.33
CA VAL A 53 -5.81 -4.07 11.17
C VAL A 53 -6.83 -3.91 10.05
N GLN A 54 -7.03 -2.68 9.63
CA GLN A 54 -7.87 -2.34 8.48
C GLN A 54 -7.00 -2.18 7.24
N LEU A 55 -7.35 -2.88 6.17
CA LEU A 55 -6.73 -2.75 4.86
C LEU A 55 -7.73 -2.12 3.89
N SER A 56 -7.31 -1.05 3.20
CA SER A 56 -8.11 -0.34 2.22
C SER A 56 -7.28 -0.01 0.99
N ASP A 57 -7.92 0.19 -0.15
CA ASP A 57 -7.31 0.68 -1.39
C ASP A 57 -6.08 -0.13 -1.86
N ILE A 58 -6.17 -1.47 -1.77
CA ILE A 58 -5.05 -2.35 -2.11
C ILE A 58 -4.81 -2.40 -3.62
N HIS A 59 -5.87 -2.35 -4.44
CA HIS A 59 -5.80 -2.38 -5.90
C HIS A 59 -4.90 -3.51 -6.45
N LEU A 60 -5.19 -4.75 -6.08
CA LEU A 60 -4.37 -5.94 -6.39
C LEU A 60 -4.02 -6.08 -7.87
N GLY A 61 -4.93 -5.72 -8.77
CA GLY A 61 -4.69 -5.74 -10.21
C GLY A 61 -3.54 -4.82 -10.68
N SER A 62 -3.19 -3.79 -9.88
CA SER A 62 -2.08 -2.89 -10.18
C SER A 62 -0.69 -3.50 -9.96
N PHE A 63 -0.61 -4.64 -9.29
CA PHE A 63 0.67 -5.30 -8.98
C PHE A 63 1.09 -6.32 -10.05
N GLY A 64 0.20 -6.62 -11.02
CA GLY A 64 0.40 -7.69 -11.99
C GLY A 64 0.61 -9.02 -11.25
N GLU A 65 1.46 -9.91 -11.78
CA GLU A 65 1.84 -11.15 -11.11
C GLU A 65 3.02 -10.97 -10.13
N SER A 66 3.34 -9.74 -9.76
CA SER A 66 4.51 -9.43 -8.92
C SER A 66 4.15 -9.51 -7.44
N TYR A 67 4.60 -10.56 -6.78
CA TYR A 67 4.42 -10.82 -5.35
C TYR A 67 5.15 -9.89 -4.36
N PRO A 68 6.27 -9.17 -4.69
CA PRO A 68 7.06 -8.47 -3.69
C PRO A 68 6.29 -7.42 -2.89
N GLY A 69 5.44 -6.62 -3.55
CA GLY A 69 4.66 -5.57 -2.90
C GLY A 69 3.64 -6.13 -1.92
N ILE A 70 2.89 -7.15 -2.34
CA ILE A 70 1.88 -7.81 -1.49
C ILE A 70 2.55 -8.58 -0.35
N ARG A 71 3.67 -9.27 -0.61
CA ARG A 71 4.44 -9.93 0.47
C ARG A 71 4.92 -8.93 1.52
N LYS A 72 5.34 -7.73 1.10
CA LYS A 72 5.69 -6.66 2.03
C LYS A 72 4.48 -6.24 2.86
N LEU A 73 3.31 -6.05 2.24
CA LEU A 73 2.06 -5.72 2.94
C LEU A 73 1.71 -6.78 3.98
N VAL A 74 1.67 -8.06 3.58
CA VAL A 74 1.39 -9.18 4.47
C VAL A 74 2.42 -9.24 5.61
N GLY A 75 3.70 -9.02 5.32
CA GLY A 75 4.75 -8.95 6.34
C GLY A 75 4.52 -7.84 7.37
N GLU A 76 4.09 -6.65 6.93
CA GLU A 76 3.76 -5.54 7.83
C GLU A 76 2.52 -5.85 8.69
N VAL A 77 1.48 -6.44 8.10
CA VAL A 77 0.28 -6.88 8.83
C VAL A 77 0.64 -7.90 9.90
N ASN A 78 1.41 -8.93 9.55
CA ASN A 78 1.82 -9.97 10.50
C ASN A 78 2.70 -9.41 11.62
N ARG A 79 3.55 -8.42 11.33
CA ARG A 79 4.38 -7.74 12.34
C ARG A 79 3.54 -7.00 13.38
N LEU A 80 2.37 -6.50 12.99
CA LEU A 80 1.43 -5.83 13.89
C LEU A 80 0.72 -6.81 14.83
N GLN A 81 0.73 -8.10 14.53
CA GLN A 81 0.04 -9.15 15.31
C GLN A 81 -1.43 -8.80 15.60
N PRO A 82 -2.27 -8.64 14.56
CA PRO A 82 -3.67 -8.30 14.75
C PRO A 82 -4.48 -9.49 15.27
N ASP A 83 -5.53 -9.20 16.05
CA ASP A 83 -6.55 -10.17 16.43
C ASP A 83 -7.60 -10.32 15.31
N LEU A 84 -7.77 -9.26 14.51
CA LEU A 84 -8.70 -9.23 13.39
C LEU A 84 -8.12 -8.41 12.22
N ILE A 85 -8.31 -8.91 11.01
CA ILE A 85 -8.01 -8.17 9.78
C ILE A 85 -9.32 -7.89 9.05
N VAL A 86 -9.57 -6.64 8.68
CA VAL A 86 -10.75 -6.21 7.93
C VAL A 86 -10.33 -5.53 6.63
N PHE A 87 -11.05 -5.83 5.57
CA PHE A 87 -10.87 -5.21 4.25
C PHE A 87 -12.05 -4.27 4.00
N THR A 88 -11.77 -2.99 3.76
CA THR A 88 -12.80 -1.96 3.61
C THR A 88 -12.71 -1.23 2.29
N GLY A 89 -12.81 -1.95 1.19
CA GLY A 89 -12.91 -1.38 -0.16
C GLY A 89 -11.67 -1.62 -1.02
N ASP A 90 -11.89 -1.47 -2.29
CA ASP A 90 -10.97 -1.43 -3.42
C ASP A 90 -9.81 -2.44 -3.37
N MET A 91 -10.16 -3.72 -3.14
CA MET A 91 -9.19 -4.83 -3.17
C MET A 91 -8.71 -5.14 -4.59
N VAL A 92 -9.58 -4.94 -5.58
CA VAL A 92 -9.33 -5.26 -6.99
C VAL A 92 -9.63 -4.05 -7.87
N ASN A 93 -9.00 -3.97 -9.06
CA ASN A 93 -9.23 -2.84 -9.96
C ASN A 93 -10.55 -2.97 -10.74
N ASN A 94 -10.79 -4.16 -11.36
CA ASN A 94 -11.91 -4.36 -12.26
C ASN A 94 -12.68 -5.67 -12.01
N PHE A 95 -12.01 -6.76 -11.73
CA PHE A 95 -12.59 -8.09 -11.65
C PHE A 95 -12.15 -8.87 -10.42
N ALA A 96 -13.08 -9.63 -9.83
CA ALA A 96 -12.80 -10.49 -8.69
C ALA A 96 -11.71 -11.56 -8.98
N ALA A 97 -11.54 -11.96 -10.24
CA ALA A 97 -10.49 -12.89 -10.65
C ALA A 97 -9.06 -12.36 -10.37
N GLU A 98 -8.88 -11.06 -10.23
CA GLU A 98 -7.58 -10.45 -9.84
C GLU A 98 -7.13 -10.90 -8.45
N MET A 99 -8.06 -11.36 -7.61
CA MET A 99 -7.77 -11.93 -6.29
C MET A 99 -7.12 -13.32 -6.36
N SER A 100 -7.37 -14.10 -7.43
CA SER A 100 -7.00 -15.52 -7.47
C SER A 100 -5.53 -15.81 -7.16
N PRO A 101 -4.55 -15.04 -7.68
CA PRO A 101 -3.14 -15.26 -7.36
C PRO A 101 -2.78 -14.99 -5.90
N TRP A 102 -3.61 -14.25 -5.17
CA TRP A 102 -3.33 -13.68 -3.86
C TRP A 102 -4.01 -14.41 -2.70
N ILE A 103 -5.05 -15.23 -2.98
CA ILE A 103 -5.87 -15.93 -1.96
C ILE A 103 -5.01 -16.74 -0.99
N THR A 104 -3.90 -17.30 -1.44
CA THR A 104 -3.01 -18.12 -0.61
C THR A 104 -2.04 -17.31 0.25
N LEU A 105 -1.99 -15.99 0.10
CA LEU A 105 -1.10 -15.12 0.86
C LEU A 105 -1.81 -14.48 2.08
N PHE A 106 -3.13 -14.36 2.00
CA PHE A 106 -3.98 -13.89 3.09
C PHE A 106 -4.65 -15.05 3.82
#